data_b27d8a8ff388afb7a6bc3bcb4f332fee
#
_entry.id   b27d8a8ff388afb7a6bc3bcb4f332fee
#
_cell.length_a   1.000
_cell.length_b   1.000
_cell.length_c   1.000
_cell.angle_alpha   90.00
_cell.angle_beta   90.00
_cell.angle_gamma   90.00
#
_symmetry.space_group_name_H-M   'P 1'
#
loop_
_entity.id
_entity.type
_entity.pdbx_description
1 polymer ?
#
loop_
_entity_poly.entity_id
_entity_poly.type
_entity_poly.pdbx_seq_one_letter_code
_entity_poly.pdbx_strand_id
1 'polypeptide(L)'
;MTHIEIDGVPPAPDQLWAAVSAYGHFTAMQVRNGKTRGVALHMRRLEAANREALGVGLDGERVRALIRHALGETKDASVRVYVFEAPGEPAIMVTVKAPAEMATPQRLQSAHYQRPDAHIKHVTTDQGHYRRHAQRNGFDDAILVSPPGVVSESTLANIGFFDGSAVVWPDAPMLHGITMQLLEGELARRGLPSRRSTVRVRDIASLDGAFLCSARGIAAVTTVDHMSLPVESQGLSTLAKAYASVTWDSI
;
A
#
# COMPACT_ATOMS: atom_id res chain seq x y z
N MET A 1 -7.27 17.97 10.79
CA MET A 1 -6.47 18.92 9.98
C MET A 1 -5.29 18.15 9.39
N THR A 2 -4.79 18.49 8.20
CA THR A 2 -3.59 17.87 7.62
C THR A 2 -2.40 18.74 7.97
N HIS A 3 -1.37 18.17 8.63
CA HIS A 3 -0.09 18.84 8.83
C HIS A 3 0.84 18.44 7.69
N ILE A 4 1.58 19.40 7.12
CA ILE A 4 2.49 19.20 5.98
C ILE A 4 3.79 19.94 6.24
N GLU A 5 4.91 19.25 6.04
CA GLU A 5 6.25 19.84 6.05
C GLU A 5 7.04 19.36 4.83
N ILE A 6 7.92 20.21 4.33
CA ILE A 6 8.95 19.86 3.35
C ILE A 6 10.29 20.17 4.00
N ASP A 7 11.15 19.14 4.09
CA ASP A 7 12.46 19.19 4.75
C ASP A 7 12.42 19.80 6.17
N GLY A 8 11.34 19.51 6.92
CA GLY A 8 11.16 19.92 8.30
C GLY A 8 10.62 21.33 8.52
N VAL A 9 10.16 22.00 7.45
CA VAL A 9 9.58 23.34 7.57
C VAL A 9 8.21 23.41 6.87
N PRO A 10 7.31 24.32 7.28
CA PRO A 10 6.08 24.59 6.55
C PRO A 10 6.38 24.95 5.09
N PRO A 11 5.73 24.32 4.11
CA PRO A 11 6.07 24.49 2.71
C PRO A 11 5.61 25.85 2.16
N ALA A 12 6.46 26.45 1.33
CA ALA A 12 6.09 27.59 0.49
C ALA A 12 5.22 27.12 -0.72
N PRO A 13 4.42 28.01 -1.34
CA PRO A 13 3.56 27.63 -2.46
C PRO A 13 4.28 27.01 -3.66
N ASP A 14 5.46 27.48 -4.00
CA ASP A 14 6.31 26.95 -5.08
C ASP A 14 6.82 25.53 -4.78
N GLN A 15 7.16 25.24 -3.51
CA GLN A 15 7.55 23.91 -3.07
C GLN A 15 6.36 22.91 -3.18
N LEU A 16 5.14 23.36 -2.84
CA LEU A 16 3.94 22.53 -3.02
C LEU A 16 3.65 22.28 -4.51
N TRP A 17 3.87 23.30 -5.35
CA TRP A 17 3.77 23.13 -6.80
C TRP A 17 4.79 22.12 -7.32
N ALA A 18 6.04 22.21 -6.90
CA ALA A 18 7.08 21.24 -7.23
C ALA A 18 6.67 19.81 -6.82
N ALA A 19 6.13 19.62 -5.60
CA ALA A 19 5.71 18.32 -5.10
C ALA A 19 4.58 17.66 -5.91
N VAL A 20 3.75 18.43 -6.63
CA VAL A 20 2.65 17.89 -7.46
C VAL A 20 2.99 17.81 -8.94
N SER A 21 4.02 18.54 -9.41
CA SER A 21 4.42 18.59 -10.83
C SER A 21 5.68 17.80 -11.14
N ALA A 22 6.56 17.59 -10.15
CA ALA A 22 7.79 16.83 -10.34
C ALA A 22 7.54 15.31 -10.27
N TYR A 23 8.49 14.56 -10.83
CA TYR A 23 8.53 13.12 -10.64
C TYR A 23 8.79 12.79 -9.17
N GLY A 24 8.00 11.88 -8.61
CA GLY A 24 8.13 11.53 -7.22
C GLY A 24 7.53 10.17 -6.86
N HIS A 25 8.02 9.65 -5.74
CA HIS A 25 7.53 8.40 -5.16
C HIS A 25 7.22 8.59 -3.67
N PHE A 26 6.55 7.63 -3.05
CA PHE A 26 6.16 7.81 -1.66
C PHE A 26 6.03 6.50 -0.88
N THR A 27 6.01 6.64 0.43
CA THR A 27 5.57 5.58 1.34
C THR A 27 4.42 6.07 2.22
N ALA A 28 3.57 5.14 2.67
CA ALA A 28 2.47 5.44 3.58
C ALA A 28 2.45 4.44 4.73
N MET A 29 2.27 4.94 5.95
CA MET A 29 2.24 4.14 7.16
C MET A 29 1.17 4.62 8.13
N GLN A 30 0.72 3.73 9.02
CA GLN A 30 -0.07 4.09 10.19
C GLN A 30 0.84 4.13 11.40
N VAL A 31 0.77 5.20 12.14
CA VAL A 31 1.47 5.37 13.42
C VAL A 31 0.46 5.13 14.54
N ARG A 32 0.85 4.35 15.54
CA ARG A 32 0.10 4.13 16.77
C ARG A 32 1.07 4.18 17.95
N ASN A 33 0.74 4.98 18.93
CA ASN A 33 1.62 5.23 20.09
C ASN A 33 3.05 5.64 19.70
N GLY A 34 3.20 6.44 18.64
CA GLY A 34 4.50 6.89 18.12
C GLY A 34 5.32 5.81 17.39
N LYS A 35 4.72 4.66 17.08
CA LYS A 35 5.36 3.52 16.42
C LYS A 35 4.66 3.15 15.13
N THR A 36 5.37 2.50 14.22
CA THR A 36 4.80 1.94 12.99
C THR A 36 5.28 0.52 12.77
N ARG A 37 4.67 -0.24 11.85
CA ARG A 37 5.12 -1.58 11.50
C ARG A 37 6.02 -1.54 10.28
N GLY A 38 7.20 -2.19 10.36
CA GLY A 38 8.10 -2.35 9.23
C GLY A 38 8.85 -1.09 8.82
N VAL A 39 9.33 -0.27 9.76
CA VAL A 39 10.14 0.94 9.50
C VAL A 39 11.25 0.66 8.49
N ALA A 40 12.01 -0.42 8.70
CA ALA A 40 13.11 -0.78 7.81
C ALA A 40 12.66 -1.07 6.38
N LEU A 41 11.47 -1.67 6.20
CA LEU A 41 10.88 -1.90 4.88
C LEU A 41 10.47 -0.58 4.20
N HIS A 42 9.93 0.36 4.97
CA HIS A 42 9.58 1.68 4.46
C HIS A 42 10.82 2.44 3.99
N MET A 43 11.92 2.43 4.77
CA MET A 43 13.16 3.10 4.42
C MET A 43 13.80 2.46 3.18
N ARG A 44 13.91 1.13 3.14
CA ARG A 44 14.42 0.40 1.96
C ARG A 44 13.63 0.71 0.68
N ARG A 45 12.29 0.76 0.77
CA ARG A 45 11.46 1.11 -0.39
C ARG A 45 11.72 2.50 -0.90
N LEU A 46 11.80 3.50 0.00
CA LEU A 46 12.09 4.87 -0.39
C LEU A 46 13.49 4.98 -1.00
N GLU A 47 14.49 4.36 -0.39
CA GLU A 47 15.87 4.39 -0.87
C GLU A 47 16.02 3.70 -2.23
N ALA A 48 15.44 2.51 -2.42
CA ALA A 48 15.48 1.79 -3.69
C ALA A 48 14.80 2.58 -4.82
N ALA A 49 13.59 3.10 -4.56
CA ALA A 49 12.86 3.91 -5.53
C ALA A 49 13.60 5.22 -5.85
N ASN A 50 14.22 5.86 -4.85
CA ASN A 50 14.98 7.09 -5.06
C ASN A 50 16.21 6.86 -5.94
N ARG A 51 16.96 5.79 -5.67
CA ARG A 51 18.13 5.40 -6.47
C ARG A 51 17.76 5.07 -7.92
N GLU A 52 16.67 4.34 -8.11
CA GLU A 52 16.20 3.97 -9.45
C GLU A 52 15.64 5.18 -10.22
N ALA A 53 14.80 5.97 -9.59
CA ALA A 53 14.06 7.03 -10.25
C ALA A 53 14.81 8.35 -10.37
N LEU A 54 15.63 8.70 -9.35
CA LEU A 54 16.34 9.98 -9.28
C LEU A 54 17.86 9.83 -9.33
N GLY A 55 18.39 8.60 -9.41
CA GLY A 55 19.81 8.30 -9.55
C GLY A 55 20.67 8.55 -8.32
N VAL A 56 20.07 8.91 -7.16
CA VAL A 56 20.79 9.25 -5.93
C VAL A 56 20.27 8.45 -4.74
N GLY A 57 21.12 8.23 -3.75
CA GLY A 57 20.74 7.57 -2.50
C GLY A 57 19.83 8.45 -1.65
N LEU A 58 19.15 7.83 -0.67
CA LEU A 58 18.30 8.51 0.31
C LEU A 58 18.71 8.09 1.72
N ASP A 59 19.06 9.06 2.57
CA ASP A 59 19.38 8.80 3.96
C ASP A 59 18.12 8.46 4.77
N GLY A 60 17.99 7.19 5.16
CA GLY A 60 16.86 6.71 5.95
C GLY A 60 16.77 7.35 7.34
N GLU A 61 17.88 7.73 7.97
CA GLU A 61 17.84 8.40 9.28
C GLU A 61 17.36 9.85 9.15
N ARG A 62 17.74 10.55 8.08
CA ARG A 62 17.15 11.87 7.74
C ARG A 62 15.63 11.75 7.57
N VAL A 63 15.16 10.75 6.82
CA VAL A 63 13.72 10.51 6.64
C VAL A 63 13.02 10.27 7.98
N ARG A 64 13.59 9.42 8.84
CA ARG A 64 13.03 9.14 10.18
C ARG A 64 12.99 10.38 11.06
N ALA A 65 14.05 11.19 11.04
CA ALA A 65 14.10 12.44 11.77
C ALA A 65 12.99 13.41 11.32
N LEU A 66 12.77 13.55 10.02
CA LEU A 66 11.69 14.37 9.46
C LEU A 66 10.30 13.85 9.82
N ILE A 67 10.09 12.52 9.85
CA ILE A 67 8.82 11.93 10.31
C ILE A 67 8.59 12.26 11.79
N ARG A 68 9.60 12.09 12.65
CA ARG A 68 9.49 12.42 14.08
C ARG A 68 9.19 13.90 14.29
N HIS A 69 9.86 14.78 13.53
CA HIS A 69 9.64 16.22 13.59
C HIS A 69 8.19 16.57 13.22
N ALA A 70 7.69 16.09 12.07
CA ALA A 70 6.34 16.35 11.61
C ALA A 70 5.24 15.74 12.52
N LEU A 71 5.53 14.63 13.21
CA LEU A 71 4.62 14.05 14.20
C LEU A 71 4.53 14.91 15.46
N GLY A 72 5.64 15.52 15.91
CA GLY A 72 5.70 16.23 17.19
C GLY A 72 5.16 15.35 18.31
N GLU A 73 4.14 15.82 19.02
CA GLU A 73 3.48 15.08 20.10
C GLU A 73 2.38 14.12 19.64
N THR A 74 2.08 14.08 18.34
CA THR A 74 1.00 13.24 17.79
C THR A 74 1.35 11.76 17.91
N LYS A 75 0.59 11.01 18.71
CA LYS A 75 0.80 9.59 18.97
C LYS A 75 0.22 8.69 17.89
N ASP A 76 -0.93 9.07 17.33
CA ASP A 76 -1.69 8.27 16.36
C ASP A 76 -1.93 9.06 15.07
N ALA A 77 -1.46 8.55 13.96
CA ALA A 77 -1.53 9.25 12.68
C ALA A 77 -1.51 8.29 11.48
N SER A 78 -1.98 8.80 10.35
CA SER A 78 -1.65 8.31 9.01
C SER A 78 -0.56 9.22 8.44
N VAL A 79 0.63 8.67 8.22
CA VAL A 79 1.80 9.40 7.73
C VAL A 79 2.08 9.00 6.30
N ARG A 80 2.37 9.98 5.44
CA ARG A 80 2.97 9.74 4.14
C ARG A 80 4.26 10.52 4.01
N VAL A 81 5.27 9.88 3.45
CA VAL A 81 6.55 10.49 3.10
C VAL A 81 6.66 10.45 1.59
N TYR A 82 6.73 11.60 0.98
CA TYR A 82 6.94 11.79 -0.44
C TYR A 82 8.37 12.23 -0.67
N VAL A 83 9.02 11.66 -1.67
CA VAL A 83 10.33 12.11 -2.16
C VAL A 83 10.13 12.51 -3.61
N PHE A 84 10.57 13.70 -3.96
CA PHE A 84 10.40 14.25 -5.31
C PHE A 84 11.64 15.01 -5.76
N GLU A 85 11.79 15.10 -7.06
CA GLU A 85 12.90 15.82 -7.68
C GLU A 85 12.88 17.31 -7.30
N ALA A 86 14.04 17.82 -6.88
CA ALA A 86 14.26 19.22 -6.56
C ALA A 86 15.68 19.63 -6.97
N PRO A 87 15.96 20.94 -7.14
CA PRO A 87 17.32 21.42 -7.43
C PRO A 87 18.32 21.01 -6.34
N GLY A 88 19.37 20.31 -6.72
CA GLY A 88 20.42 19.82 -5.82
C GLY A 88 20.10 18.44 -5.26
N GLU A 89 19.42 18.34 -4.13
CA GLU A 89 19.03 17.09 -3.49
C GLU A 89 17.51 16.89 -3.57
N PRO A 90 17.03 15.62 -3.63
CA PRO A 90 15.61 15.34 -3.55
C PRO A 90 14.96 15.92 -2.30
N ALA A 91 13.82 16.58 -2.46
CA ALA A 91 13.06 17.12 -1.35
C ALA A 91 12.15 16.03 -0.72
N ILE A 92 11.97 16.12 0.59
CA ILE A 92 11.19 15.17 1.37
C ILE A 92 10.01 15.89 1.99
N MET A 93 8.80 15.54 1.53
CA MET A 93 7.56 16.04 2.11
C MET A 93 6.94 15.00 3.04
N VAL A 94 6.67 15.38 4.27
CA VAL A 94 5.95 14.57 5.24
C VAL A 94 4.55 15.14 5.44
N THR A 95 3.54 14.27 5.34
CA THR A 95 2.16 14.65 5.66
C THR A 95 1.63 13.81 6.81
N VAL A 96 1.03 14.47 7.80
CA VAL A 96 0.44 13.84 8.98
C VAL A 96 -1.05 14.14 9.00
N LYS A 97 -1.86 13.08 9.07
CA LYS A 97 -3.33 13.13 9.09
C LYS A 97 -3.87 12.26 10.21
N ALA A 98 -5.14 12.40 10.52
CA ALA A 98 -5.82 11.47 11.42
C ALA A 98 -5.62 10.01 10.96
N PRO A 99 -5.54 9.06 11.90
CA PRO A 99 -5.47 7.64 11.59
C PRO A 99 -6.55 7.20 10.61
N ALA A 100 -6.22 6.24 9.76
CA ALA A 100 -7.17 5.69 8.80
C ALA A 100 -7.12 4.17 8.81
N GLU A 101 -8.29 3.56 8.72
CA GLU A 101 -8.46 2.12 8.57
C GLU A 101 -9.06 1.79 7.21
N MET A 102 -8.91 0.56 6.78
CA MET A 102 -9.56 0.07 5.58
C MET A 102 -11.00 -0.34 5.93
N ALA A 103 -11.97 0.19 5.20
CA ALA A 103 -13.34 -0.28 5.33
C ALA A 103 -13.41 -1.76 4.94
N THR A 104 -14.20 -2.53 5.69
CA THR A 104 -14.40 -3.96 5.43
C THR A 104 -15.88 -4.29 5.62
N PRO A 105 -16.48 -5.13 4.77
CA PRO A 105 -15.90 -5.75 3.58
C PRO A 105 -15.78 -4.78 2.39
N GLN A 106 -15.09 -5.22 1.31
CA GLN A 106 -14.91 -4.47 0.07
C GLN A 106 -15.57 -5.18 -1.10
N ARG A 107 -16.17 -4.42 -2.02
CA ARG A 107 -16.68 -4.87 -3.32
C ARG A 107 -15.81 -4.24 -4.41
N LEU A 108 -15.27 -5.05 -5.30
CA LEU A 108 -14.32 -4.62 -6.31
C LEU A 108 -14.88 -4.74 -7.72
N GLN A 109 -14.59 -3.76 -8.56
CA GLN A 109 -14.84 -3.82 -10.00
C GLN A 109 -13.53 -4.10 -10.74
N SER A 110 -13.53 -5.01 -11.70
CA SER A 110 -12.34 -5.23 -12.53
C SER A 110 -12.10 -4.04 -13.47
N ALA A 111 -10.84 -3.67 -13.65
CA ALA A 111 -10.40 -2.60 -14.52
C ALA A 111 -9.17 -3.02 -15.30
N HIS A 112 -9.24 -2.95 -16.62
CA HIS A 112 -8.11 -3.26 -17.49
C HIS A 112 -7.06 -2.15 -17.42
N TYR A 113 -6.09 -2.36 -16.57
CA TYR A 113 -4.97 -1.44 -16.39
C TYR A 113 -3.79 -2.17 -15.77
N GLN A 114 -2.62 -2.03 -16.37
CA GLN A 114 -1.34 -2.42 -15.80
C GLN A 114 -0.58 -1.16 -15.44
N ARG A 115 -0.25 -1.00 -14.17
CA ARG A 115 0.51 0.15 -13.70
C ARG A 115 1.94 0.08 -14.27
N PRO A 116 2.43 1.12 -14.95
CA PRO A 116 3.84 1.20 -15.31
C PRO A 116 4.69 1.24 -14.04
N ASP A 117 5.92 0.72 -14.13
CA ASP A 117 6.86 0.64 -13.01
C ASP A 117 6.20 0.23 -11.69
N ALA A 118 5.41 -0.86 -11.76
CA ALA A 118 4.48 -1.25 -10.71
C ALA A 118 5.15 -1.47 -9.34
N HIS A 119 6.45 -1.76 -9.32
CA HIS A 119 7.27 -1.92 -8.12
C HIS A 119 7.57 -0.59 -7.41
N ILE A 120 7.46 0.56 -8.11
CA ILE A 120 7.61 1.89 -7.51
C ILE A 120 6.23 2.43 -7.11
N LYS A 121 6.15 3.01 -5.91
CA LYS A 121 4.93 3.71 -5.46
C LYS A 121 4.98 5.17 -5.90
N HIS A 122 4.62 5.40 -7.17
CA HIS A 122 4.58 6.74 -7.76
C HIS A 122 3.51 7.63 -7.14
N VAL A 123 3.77 8.93 -7.09
CA VAL A 123 2.82 9.95 -6.66
C VAL A 123 1.70 10.10 -7.70
N THR A 124 2.07 10.16 -8.97
CA THR A 124 1.14 10.35 -10.09
C THR A 124 0.86 9.02 -10.78
N THR A 125 -0.37 8.53 -10.68
CA THR A 125 -0.83 7.32 -11.36
C THR A 125 -2.30 7.44 -11.74
N ASP A 126 -2.72 6.70 -12.79
CA ASP A 126 -4.11 6.66 -13.22
C ASP A 126 -5.04 5.84 -12.30
N GLN A 127 -4.48 5.19 -11.28
CA GLN A 127 -5.24 4.35 -10.34
C GLN A 127 -6.45 5.09 -9.74
N GLY A 128 -6.30 6.39 -9.46
CA GLY A 128 -7.39 7.22 -8.96
C GLY A 128 -8.57 7.35 -9.94
N HIS A 129 -8.32 7.31 -11.24
CA HIS A 129 -9.37 7.29 -12.27
C HIS A 129 -10.20 6.02 -12.17
N TYR A 130 -9.55 4.86 -12.18
CA TYR A 130 -10.21 3.55 -12.10
C TYR A 130 -11.00 3.37 -10.80
N ARG A 131 -10.45 3.83 -9.68
CA ARG A 131 -11.16 3.83 -8.41
C ARG A 131 -12.44 4.66 -8.47
N ARG A 132 -12.36 5.90 -8.95
CA ARG A 132 -13.55 6.77 -9.07
C ARG A 132 -14.58 6.18 -10.03
N HIS A 133 -14.14 5.49 -11.09
CA HIS A 133 -15.05 4.80 -12.00
C HIS A 133 -15.79 3.66 -11.29
N ALA A 134 -15.09 2.78 -10.58
CA ALA A 134 -15.68 1.73 -9.78
C ALA A 134 -16.68 2.27 -8.75
N GLN A 135 -16.32 3.36 -8.04
CA GLN A 135 -17.19 3.98 -7.05
C GLN A 135 -18.47 4.53 -7.65
N ARG A 136 -18.43 5.12 -8.85
CA ARG A 136 -19.64 5.56 -9.56
C ARG A 136 -20.56 4.39 -9.95
N ASN A 137 -20.00 3.21 -10.11
CA ASN A 137 -20.75 1.97 -10.40
C ASN A 137 -21.18 1.21 -9.14
N GLY A 138 -21.00 1.81 -7.94
CA GLY A 138 -21.45 1.23 -6.67
C GLY A 138 -20.47 0.24 -6.04
N PHE A 139 -19.21 0.18 -6.50
CA PHE A 139 -18.13 -0.59 -5.88
C PHE A 139 -17.28 0.28 -4.96
N ASP A 140 -16.45 -0.33 -4.12
CA ASP A 140 -15.63 0.39 -3.17
C ASP A 140 -14.25 0.74 -3.75
N ASP A 141 -13.70 -0.14 -4.60
CA ASP A 141 -12.41 0.03 -5.28
C ASP A 141 -12.40 -0.74 -6.62
N ALA A 142 -11.33 -0.59 -7.40
CA ALA A 142 -11.09 -1.41 -8.57
C ALA A 142 -9.95 -2.41 -8.33
N ILE A 143 -10.13 -3.62 -8.86
CA ILE A 143 -9.06 -4.61 -9.04
C ILE A 143 -8.43 -4.43 -10.41
N LEU A 144 -7.11 -4.28 -10.45
CA LEU A 144 -6.36 -4.02 -11.67
C LEU A 144 -6.02 -5.33 -12.38
N VAL A 145 -6.28 -5.37 -13.66
CA VAL A 145 -6.19 -6.58 -14.48
C VAL A 145 -5.40 -6.27 -15.75
N SER A 146 -4.31 -7.01 -15.96
CA SER A 146 -3.53 -6.94 -17.19
C SER A 146 -4.15 -7.84 -18.29
N PRO A 147 -3.92 -7.58 -19.59
CA PRO A 147 -4.20 -8.59 -20.62
C PRO A 147 -3.32 -9.84 -20.40
N PRO A 148 -3.82 -11.05 -20.48
CA PRO A 148 -5.16 -11.55 -20.80
C PRO A 148 -6.03 -11.87 -19.55
N GLY A 149 -6.31 -10.89 -18.73
CA GLY A 149 -7.21 -11.07 -17.59
C GLY A 149 -6.51 -11.48 -16.29
N VAL A 150 -5.20 -11.23 -16.16
CA VAL A 150 -4.41 -11.54 -14.96
C VAL A 150 -4.55 -10.43 -13.93
N VAL A 151 -4.94 -10.80 -12.72
CA VAL A 151 -5.06 -9.90 -11.57
C VAL A 151 -3.66 -9.50 -11.08
N SER A 152 -3.48 -8.22 -10.75
CA SER A 152 -2.26 -7.71 -10.13
C SER A 152 -2.48 -7.20 -8.70
N GLU A 153 -3.18 -6.12 -8.54
CA GLU A 153 -3.42 -5.45 -7.25
C GLU A 153 -4.74 -4.67 -7.30
N SER A 154 -5.20 -4.07 -6.20
CA SER A 154 -6.24 -3.04 -6.26
C SER A 154 -5.61 -1.65 -6.44
N THR A 155 -6.44 -0.61 -6.59
CA THR A 155 -5.90 0.74 -6.78
C THR A 155 -5.14 1.28 -5.56
N LEU A 156 -5.40 0.76 -4.37
CA LEU A 156 -4.79 1.24 -3.11
C LEU A 156 -4.12 0.16 -2.26
N ALA A 157 -4.26 -1.12 -2.60
CA ALA A 157 -3.85 -2.24 -1.78
C ALA A 157 -3.38 -3.43 -2.62
N ASN A 158 -2.56 -4.30 -2.03
CA ASN A 158 -2.38 -5.63 -2.59
C ASN A 158 -3.64 -6.46 -2.37
N ILE A 159 -3.91 -7.37 -3.30
CA ILE A 159 -4.94 -8.39 -3.15
C ILE A 159 -4.29 -9.75 -2.94
N GLY A 160 -4.87 -10.55 -2.06
CA GLY A 160 -4.54 -11.95 -1.86
C GLY A 160 -5.78 -12.79 -1.84
N PHE A 161 -5.61 -14.08 -2.06
CA PHE A 161 -6.69 -15.06 -2.15
C PHE A 161 -6.44 -16.24 -1.22
N PHE A 162 -7.49 -17.01 -0.97
CA PHE A 162 -7.41 -18.31 -0.30
C PHE A 162 -7.85 -19.41 -1.27
N ASP A 163 -7.14 -20.55 -1.27
CA ASP A 163 -7.48 -21.72 -2.08
C ASP A 163 -7.79 -22.97 -1.23
N GLY A 164 -8.16 -22.76 0.03
CA GLY A 164 -8.40 -23.82 1.02
C GLY A 164 -7.15 -24.35 1.70
N SER A 165 -5.98 -24.21 1.08
CA SER A 165 -4.70 -24.74 1.57
C SER A 165 -3.68 -23.67 1.85
N ALA A 166 -3.70 -22.57 1.14
CA ALA A 166 -2.67 -21.53 1.17
C ALA A 166 -3.24 -20.13 0.94
N VAL A 167 -2.44 -19.14 1.34
CA VAL A 167 -2.57 -17.76 0.86
C VAL A 167 -1.93 -17.68 -0.53
N VAL A 168 -2.69 -17.23 -1.51
CA VAL A 168 -2.26 -17.09 -2.90
C VAL A 168 -2.12 -15.61 -3.23
N TRP A 169 -0.91 -15.17 -3.52
CA TRP A 169 -0.63 -13.84 -4.02
C TRP A 169 -0.56 -13.86 -5.54
N PRO A 170 -1.11 -12.87 -6.26
CA PRO A 170 -0.94 -12.75 -7.69
C PRO A 170 0.55 -12.74 -8.10
N ASP A 171 0.89 -13.53 -9.12
CA ASP A 171 2.18 -13.47 -9.78
C ASP A 171 2.04 -12.58 -11.03
N ALA A 172 2.14 -11.28 -10.80
CA ALA A 172 1.97 -10.23 -11.80
C ALA A 172 2.75 -8.98 -11.37
N PRO A 173 3.08 -8.07 -12.30
CA PRO A 173 3.69 -6.80 -11.92
C PRO A 173 2.78 -6.00 -11.00
N MET A 174 3.23 -5.77 -9.77
CA MET A 174 2.51 -5.05 -8.71
C MET A 174 3.48 -4.40 -7.73
N LEU A 175 2.98 -3.52 -6.89
CA LEU A 175 3.76 -3.04 -5.75
C LEU A 175 3.93 -4.16 -4.72
N HIS A 176 5.17 -4.46 -4.33
CA HIS A 176 5.40 -5.31 -3.16
C HIS A 176 5.15 -4.50 -1.89
N GLY A 177 3.89 -4.43 -1.47
CA GLY A 177 3.42 -3.59 -0.36
C GLY A 177 4.02 -3.99 0.98
N ILE A 178 4.25 -3.02 1.87
CA ILE A 178 4.87 -3.31 3.18
C ILE A 178 4.01 -4.28 4.00
N THR A 179 2.70 -4.09 4.04
CA THR A 179 1.80 -5.00 4.76
C THR A 179 1.83 -6.41 4.17
N MET A 180 1.90 -6.55 2.84
CA MET A 180 2.06 -7.83 2.18
C MET A 180 3.38 -8.51 2.59
N GLN A 181 4.53 -7.80 2.57
CA GLN A 181 5.82 -8.34 3.00
C GLN A 181 5.81 -8.79 4.47
N LEU A 182 5.18 -8.02 5.35
CA LEU A 182 5.03 -8.37 6.76
C LEU A 182 4.19 -9.63 6.93
N LEU A 183 3.10 -9.76 6.17
CA LEU A 183 2.26 -10.95 6.17
C LEU A 183 3.00 -12.17 5.61
N GLU A 184 3.72 -12.04 4.49
CA GLU A 184 4.54 -13.11 3.92
C GLU A 184 5.54 -13.64 4.97
N GLY A 185 6.24 -12.73 5.68
CA GLY A 185 7.17 -13.09 6.75
C GLY A 185 6.50 -13.79 7.95
N GLU A 186 5.33 -13.30 8.38
CA GLU A 186 4.58 -13.91 9.49
C GLU A 186 4.00 -15.28 9.13
N LEU A 187 3.49 -15.44 7.92
CA LEU A 187 3.00 -16.72 7.42
C LEU A 187 4.14 -17.75 7.37
N ALA A 188 5.29 -17.38 6.81
CA ALA A 188 6.47 -18.26 6.77
C ALA A 188 6.94 -18.66 8.18
N ARG A 189 7.03 -17.71 9.12
CA ARG A 189 7.44 -17.96 10.51
C ARG A 189 6.48 -18.89 11.26
N ARG A 190 5.21 -18.91 10.87
CA ARG A 190 4.16 -19.78 11.44
C ARG A 190 4.02 -21.12 10.72
N GLY A 191 4.79 -21.36 9.66
CA GLY A 191 4.64 -22.54 8.81
C GLY A 191 3.31 -22.60 8.05
N LEU A 192 2.67 -21.43 7.81
CA LEU A 192 1.42 -21.34 7.07
C LEU A 192 1.73 -21.21 5.57
N PRO A 193 1.11 -22.04 4.71
CA PRO A 193 1.39 -22.04 3.29
C PRO A 193 1.06 -20.68 2.64
N SER A 194 2.00 -20.15 1.88
CA SER A 194 1.84 -18.95 1.09
C SER A 194 2.62 -19.08 -0.21
N ARG A 195 2.01 -18.74 -1.33
CA ARG A 195 2.63 -18.89 -2.66
C ARG A 195 2.21 -17.78 -3.61
N ARG A 196 3.02 -17.56 -4.65
CA ARG A 196 2.65 -16.73 -5.81
C ARG A 196 2.09 -17.62 -6.91
N SER A 197 1.05 -17.14 -7.59
CA SER A 197 0.46 -17.84 -8.72
C SER A 197 -0.27 -16.86 -9.63
N THR A 198 -0.32 -17.18 -10.93
CA THR A 198 -1.15 -16.43 -11.86
C THR A 198 -2.62 -16.61 -11.49
N VAL A 199 -3.29 -15.54 -11.11
CA VAL A 199 -4.74 -15.51 -10.82
C VAL A 199 -5.43 -14.72 -11.93
N ARG A 200 -6.43 -15.34 -12.58
CA ARG A 200 -7.25 -14.64 -13.58
C ARG A 200 -8.61 -14.29 -13.00
N VAL A 201 -9.20 -13.19 -13.46
CA VAL A 201 -10.52 -12.76 -13.00
C VAL A 201 -11.55 -13.89 -13.10
N ARG A 202 -11.57 -14.65 -14.20
CA ARG A 202 -12.50 -15.77 -14.41
C ARG A 202 -12.36 -16.91 -13.40
N ASP A 203 -11.19 -17.04 -12.76
CA ASP A 203 -10.89 -18.13 -11.83
C ASP A 203 -11.21 -17.76 -10.37
N ILE A 204 -11.51 -16.47 -10.09
CA ILE A 204 -11.76 -15.96 -8.73
C ILE A 204 -12.92 -16.67 -8.05
N ALA A 205 -13.98 -16.98 -8.77
CA ALA A 205 -15.17 -17.66 -8.22
C ALA A 205 -14.89 -19.09 -7.68
N SER A 206 -13.77 -19.71 -8.07
CA SER A 206 -13.34 -21.02 -7.58
C SER A 206 -12.45 -20.96 -6.34
N LEU A 207 -12.12 -19.75 -5.83
CA LEU A 207 -11.29 -19.54 -4.65
C LEU A 207 -12.17 -19.43 -3.40
N ASP A 208 -11.62 -19.81 -2.26
CA ASP A 208 -12.34 -19.84 -0.98
C ASP A 208 -12.48 -18.46 -0.32
N GLY A 209 -11.94 -17.43 -0.94
CA GLY A 209 -12.06 -16.06 -0.51
C GLY A 209 -10.94 -15.16 -1.02
N ALA A 210 -11.11 -13.86 -0.78
CA ALA A 210 -10.12 -12.86 -1.13
C ALA A 210 -10.05 -11.76 -0.06
N PHE A 211 -8.91 -11.10 0.00
CA PHE A 211 -8.68 -9.99 0.91
C PHE A 211 -7.79 -8.92 0.27
N LEU A 212 -7.95 -7.69 0.74
CA LEU A 212 -7.03 -6.60 0.48
C LEU A 212 -6.13 -6.36 1.68
N CYS A 213 -4.88 -5.95 1.45
CA CYS A 213 -3.99 -5.50 2.51
C CYS A 213 -3.19 -4.25 2.11
N SER A 214 -3.09 -3.31 3.04
CA SER A 214 -2.31 -2.07 2.89
C SER A 214 -1.90 -1.52 4.26
N ALA A 215 -1.24 -0.37 4.30
CA ALA A 215 -0.95 0.32 5.56
C ALA A 215 -2.19 0.59 6.43
N ARG A 216 -3.40 0.58 5.86
CA ARG A 216 -4.66 0.76 6.60
C ARG A 216 -5.20 -0.54 7.22
N GLY A 217 -4.53 -1.66 7.04
CA GLY A 217 -4.94 -2.95 7.57
C GLY A 217 -5.35 -3.95 6.49
N ILE A 218 -6.18 -4.90 6.87
CA ILE A 218 -6.66 -6.00 6.04
C ILE A 218 -8.19 -5.89 5.95
N ALA A 219 -8.74 -6.12 4.75
CA ALA A 219 -10.18 -6.14 4.53
C ALA A 219 -10.60 -7.36 3.71
N ALA A 220 -11.72 -7.97 4.08
CA ALA A 220 -12.37 -9.01 3.28
C ALA A 220 -12.85 -8.44 1.94
N VAL A 221 -12.79 -9.22 0.88
CA VAL A 221 -13.44 -8.93 -0.40
C VAL A 221 -14.66 -9.83 -0.55
N THR A 222 -15.84 -9.24 -0.70
CA THR A 222 -17.11 -9.98 -0.84
C THR A 222 -17.54 -10.18 -2.27
N THR A 223 -17.08 -9.31 -3.16
CA THR A 223 -17.52 -9.33 -4.55
C THR A 223 -16.42 -8.83 -5.47
N VAL A 224 -16.24 -9.50 -6.59
CA VAL A 224 -15.49 -9.01 -7.75
C VAL A 224 -16.43 -9.03 -8.95
N ASP A 225 -16.73 -7.86 -9.51
CA ASP A 225 -17.79 -7.68 -10.52
C ASP A 225 -19.13 -8.28 -10.06
N HIS A 226 -19.62 -9.29 -10.74
CA HIS A 226 -20.84 -10.03 -10.38
C HIS A 226 -20.57 -11.31 -9.56
N MET A 227 -19.30 -11.63 -9.31
CA MET A 227 -18.92 -12.84 -8.58
C MET A 227 -18.91 -12.58 -7.07
N SER A 228 -19.74 -13.32 -6.32
CA SER A 228 -19.72 -13.29 -4.86
C SER A 228 -18.64 -14.20 -4.31
N LEU A 229 -17.99 -13.76 -3.24
CA LEU A 229 -16.94 -14.50 -2.55
C LEU A 229 -17.31 -14.73 -1.07
N PRO A 230 -16.91 -15.86 -0.49
CA PRO A 230 -17.08 -16.11 0.94
C PRO A 230 -16.35 -15.04 1.79
N VAL A 231 -17.02 -14.54 2.83
CA VAL A 231 -16.50 -13.52 3.74
C VAL A 231 -15.88 -14.13 4.99
N GLU A 232 -16.46 -15.20 5.47
CA GLU A 232 -16.01 -15.89 6.67
C GLU A 232 -15.06 -17.02 6.29
N SER A 233 -13.79 -16.69 6.20
CA SER A 233 -12.76 -17.72 6.08
C SER A 233 -11.93 -17.76 7.36
N GLN A 234 -11.62 -18.96 7.82
CA GLN A 234 -10.59 -19.19 8.84
C GLN A 234 -9.27 -18.52 8.43
N GLY A 235 -9.05 -18.38 7.11
CA GLY A 235 -7.91 -17.68 6.52
C GLY A 235 -7.86 -16.21 6.90
N LEU A 236 -8.96 -15.46 6.84
CA LEU A 236 -9.00 -14.04 7.24
C LEU A 236 -8.68 -13.85 8.72
N SER A 237 -9.25 -14.69 9.58
CA SER A 237 -8.95 -14.67 11.02
C SER A 237 -7.46 -14.97 11.27
N THR A 238 -6.91 -15.93 10.55
CA THR A 238 -5.47 -16.30 10.64
C THR A 238 -4.58 -15.14 10.19
N LEU A 239 -4.90 -14.49 9.07
CA LEU A 239 -4.17 -13.31 8.59
C LEU A 239 -4.26 -12.14 9.56
N ALA A 240 -5.44 -11.87 10.11
CA ALA A 240 -5.62 -10.80 11.10
C ALA A 240 -4.75 -11.03 12.35
N LYS A 241 -4.72 -12.28 12.85
CA LYS A 241 -3.86 -12.69 13.97
C LYS A 241 -2.38 -12.60 13.61
N ALA A 242 -1.99 -13.01 12.40
CA ALA A 242 -0.63 -12.90 11.91
C ALA A 242 -0.20 -11.43 11.82
N TYR A 243 -1.02 -10.55 11.26
CA TYR A 243 -0.71 -9.13 11.19
C TYR A 243 -0.70 -8.45 12.56
N ALA A 244 -1.59 -8.85 13.46
CA ALA A 244 -1.62 -8.32 14.82
C ALA A 244 -0.34 -8.65 15.62
N SER A 245 0.33 -9.78 15.33
CA SER A 245 1.58 -10.18 15.99
C SER A 245 2.83 -9.49 15.42
N VAL A 246 2.73 -8.78 14.30
CA VAL A 246 3.85 -7.97 13.78
C VAL A 246 4.23 -6.92 14.80
N THR A 247 5.51 -6.87 15.18
CA THR A 247 6.03 -5.89 16.13
C THR A 247 5.89 -4.46 15.60
N TRP A 248 5.71 -3.54 16.54
CA TRP A 248 5.70 -2.12 16.26
C TRP A 248 7.11 -1.55 16.48
N ASP A 249 7.66 -0.93 15.45
CA ASP A 249 8.99 -0.32 15.47
C ASP A 249 8.89 1.16 15.88
N SER A 250 9.85 1.66 16.63
CA SER A 250 10.01 3.10 16.86
C SER A 250 10.44 3.81 15.59
N ILE A 251 9.85 4.96 15.32
CA ILE A 251 10.16 5.80 14.15
C ILE A 251 11.43 6.61 14.43
#